data_5c449c01934ba0cfff472d5def2a5687
#
_entry.id   5c449c01934ba0cfff472d5def2a5687
#
_cell.length_a   1.000
_cell.length_b   1.000
_cell.length_c   1.000
_cell.angle_alpha   90.00
_cell.angle_beta   90.00
_cell.angle_gamma   90.00
#
_symmetry.space_group_name_H-M   'P 1'
#
loop_
_entity.id
_entity.type
_entity.pdbx_description
1 polymer ?
#
loop_
_entity_poly.entity_id
_entity_poly.type
_entity_poly.pdbx_seq_one_letter_code
_entity_poly.pdbx_strand_id
1 'polypeptide(L)'
;MSGGAGNDTYFVDNAADAVIENAGQGSDAVFASINYGLTANVETLVLQGGADLQGFGNALANSIFGNAGNNLIDGGAGADSMSGGAGNDTYFVDNAGDVVNENAGQGSDAVFASVNYGLTANIETLVLQGGADLQGFGNTLANSIFGNAGNNLIDGGAGADTMVGGLGNDTYFVDDGLDQVIENVGAGNDAIFTTAHFVLSANVETLVQQGSADLGGTGNALANAIFGNSGNNTLDGQGGADILTGNAGNDTFVFHAGQANGDTVVDFAGNGAAAGDSLQFVGYGPGATFTNIDATHWQVNYNAGASHDVITFTNAASIDATDFILV
;
A
#
# COMPACT_ATOMS: atom_id res chain seq x y z
N MET A 1 3.89 -3.22 46.97
CA MET A 1 4.41 -4.61 47.07
C MET A 1 5.88 -4.56 46.65
N SER A 2 6.75 -5.37 47.27
CA SER A 2 8.16 -5.50 46.89
C SER A 2 8.58 -6.94 47.17
N GLY A 3 9.09 -7.65 46.17
CA GLY A 3 9.49 -9.06 46.28
C GLY A 3 10.92 -9.25 46.77
N GLY A 4 11.79 -8.35 46.39
CA GLY A 4 13.21 -8.42 46.73
C GLY A 4 14.03 -9.10 45.63
N ALA A 5 14.97 -9.95 45.97
CA ALA A 5 15.78 -10.64 44.97
C ALA A 5 15.14 -11.95 44.53
N GLY A 6 15.10 -12.24 43.28
CA GLY A 6 14.48 -13.43 42.67
C GLY A 6 13.41 -13.04 41.67
N ASN A 7 12.77 -14.04 41.07
CA ASN A 7 11.67 -13.80 40.13
C ASN A 7 10.36 -13.78 40.91
N ASP A 8 9.80 -12.61 41.10
CA ASP A 8 8.65 -12.37 41.92
C ASP A 8 7.36 -12.22 41.11
N THR A 9 6.22 -12.51 41.74
CA THR A 9 4.91 -12.41 41.13
C THR A 9 3.99 -11.53 41.95
N TYR A 10 3.38 -10.54 41.32
CA TYR A 10 2.49 -9.58 41.94
C TYR A 10 1.06 -9.71 41.40
N PHE A 11 0.07 -9.58 42.22
CA PHE A 11 -1.33 -9.53 41.84
C PHE A 11 -1.87 -8.13 42.13
N VAL A 12 -2.41 -7.48 41.11
CA VAL A 12 -2.91 -6.11 41.18
C VAL A 12 -4.40 -6.11 40.81
N ASP A 13 -5.24 -5.75 41.76
CA ASP A 13 -6.69 -5.64 41.59
C ASP A 13 -7.23 -4.25 41.98
N ASN A 14 -6.37 -3.38 42.46
CA ASN A 14 -6.72 -2.03 42.91
C ASN A 14 -5.72 -0.99 42.38
N ALA A 15 -6.21 0.13 41.90
CA ALA A 15 -5.37 1.21 41.37
C ALA A 15 -4.41 1.85 42.39
N ALA A 16 -4.62 1.59 43.69
CA ALA A 16 -3.72 2.01 44.75
C ALA A 16 -2.57 1.01 44.99
N ASP A 17 -2.58 -0.15 44.37
CA ASP A 17 -1.50 -1.12 44.46
C ASP A 17 -0.24 -0.58 43.75
N ALA A 18 0.87 -0.60 44.47
CA ALA A 18 2.16 -0.20 43.94
C ALA A 18 3.15 -1.37 44.02
N VAL A 19 3.72 -1.71 42.86
CA VAL A 19 4.84 -2.64 42.75
C VAL A 19 6.14 -1.83 42.73
N ILE A 20 7.12 -2.24 43.52
CA ILE A 20 8.43 -1.58 43.60
C ILE A 20 9.50 -2.66 43.47
N GLU A 21 10.28 -2.54 42.37
CA GLU A 21 11.41 -3.41 42.08
C GLU A 21 12.69 -2.61 41.89
N ASN A 22 13.83 -3.15 42.32
CA ASN A 22 15.13 -2.56 42.08
C ASN A 22 15.83 -3.24 40.89
N ALA A 23 16.73 -2.51 40.26
CA ALA A 23 17.46 -3.03 39.11
C ALA A 23 18.24 -4.31 39.44
N GLY A 24 18.07 -5.31 38.58
CA GLY A 24 18.82 -6.57 38.65
C GLY A 24 18.37 -7.51 39.75
N GLN A 25 17.17 -7.37 40.29
CA GLN A 25 16.62 -8.24 41.30
C GLN A 25 15.94 -9.51 40.74
N GLY A 26 15.71 -9.62 39.44
CA GLY A 26 15.16 -10.83 38.85
C GLY A 26 14.48 -10.58 37.52
N SER A 27 13.55 -11.44 37.19
CA SER A 27 12.56 -11.24 36.12
C SER A 27 11.16 -11.40 36.75
N ASP A 28 10.47 -10.27 36.83
CA ASP A 28 9.31 -10.11 37.68
C ASP A 28 8.02 -9.97 36.87
N ALA A 29 6.92 -10.47 37.41
CA ALA A 29 5.65 -10.52 36.71
C ALA A 29 4.51 -9.88 37.51
N VAL A 30 3.73 -9.03 36.84
CA VAL A 30 2.49 -8.47 37.38
C VAL A 30 1.29 -9.11 36.66
N PHE A 31 0.35 -9.60 37.45
CA PHE A 31 -0.95 -10.09 37.04
C PHE A 31 -2.00 -9.05 37.44
N ALA A 32 -2.58 -8.34 36.49
CA ALA A 32 -3.50 -7.25 36.76
C ALA A 32 -4.91 -7.54 36.27
N SER A 33 -5.92 -7.33 37.10
CA SER A 33 -7.34 -7.39 36.73
C SER A 33 -7.94 -6.02 36.47
N ILE A 34 -7.11 -4.99 36.36
CA ILE A 34 -7.42 -3.61 36.05
C ILE A 34 -6.44 -3.09 34.99
N ASN A 35 -6.69 -1.90 34.43
CA ASN A 35 -5.69 -1.21 33.62
C ASN A 35 -4.41 -1.01 34.43
N TYR A 36 -3.27 -1.38 33.83
CA TYR A 36 -2.01 -1.31 34.56
C TYR A 36 -0.83 -0.94 33.65
N GLY A 37 0.07 -0.13 34.20
CA GLY A 37 1.37 0.17 33.62
C GLY A 37 2.49 -0.38 34.49
N LEU A 38 3.42 -1.10 33.86
CA LEU A 38 4.57 -1.65 34.57
C LEU A 38 5.43 -0.55 35.17
N THR A 39 5.76 -0.71 36.44
CA THR A 39 6.77 0.12 37.09
C THR A 39 8.18 -0.28 36.61
N ALA A 40 9.18 0.58 36.90
CA ALA A 40 10.56 0.30 36.52
C ALA A 40 11.03 -1.06 37.05
N ASN A 41 11.88 -1.74 36.26
CA ASN A 41 12.49 -3.04 36.60
C ASN A 41 11.51 -4.22 36.71
N VAL A 42 10.35 -4.14 36.11
CA VAL A 42 9.41 -5.27 35.92
C VAL A 42 9.34 -5.62 34.44
N GLU A 43 9.44 -6.88 34.13
CA GLU A 43 9.56 -7.35 32.73
C GLU A 43 8.26 -7.89 32.15
N THR A 44 7.34 -8.38 32.98
CA THR A 44 6.15 -9.08 32.47
C THR A 44 4.85 -8.49 33.01
N LEU A 45 3.89 -8.26 32.13
CA LEU A 45 2.50 -7.91 32.43
C LEU A 45 1.56 -8.97 31.87
N VAL A 46 0.64 -9.44 32.70
CA VAL A 46 -0.45 -10.34 32.31
C VAL A 46 -1.77 -9.72 32.75
N LEU A 47 -2.58 -9.31 31.79
CA LEU A 47 -3.94 -8.84 32.06
C LEU A 47 -4.87 -10.03 32.30
N GLN A 48 -5.67 -9.95 33.32
CA GLN A 48 -6.55 -11.04 33.74
C GLN A 48 -8.03 -10.76 33.51
N GLY A 49 -8.80 -11.84 33.37
CA GLY A 49 -10.25 -11.77 33.21
C GLY A 49 -10.71 -11.67 31.78
N GLY A 50 -11.80 -10.95 31.51
CA GLY A 50 -12.37 -10.80 30.17
C GLY A 50 -12.89 -9.38 29.93
N ALA A 51 -12.44 -8.41 30.71
CA ALA A 51 -12.77 -7.01 30.53
C ALA A 51 -11.80 -6.38 29.52
N ASP A 52 -12.23 -5.33 28.86
CA ASP A 52 -11.39 -4.50 28.00
C ASP A 52 -10.41 -3.72 28.86
N LEU A 53 -9.16 -4.15 28.90
CA LEU A 53 -8.12 -3.57 29.73
C LEU A 53 -7.01 -2.93 28.90
N GLN A 54 -6.32 -1.99 29.55
CA GLN A 54 -5.13 -1.34 28.99
C GLN A 54 -3.88 -1.84 29.74
N GLY A 55 -2.87 -2.27 28.98
CA GLY A 55 -1.57 -2.71 29.47
C GLY A 55 -0.45 -1.85 28.91
N PHE A 56 0.36 -1.28 29.79
CA PHE A 56 1.50 -0.45 29.39
C PHE A 56 2.80 -1.06 29.95
N GLY A 57 3.79 -1.19 29.09
CA GLY A 57 5.15 -1.56 29.49
C GLY A 57 5.92 -0.39 30.12
N ASN A 58 7.21 -0.55 30.19
CA ASN A 58 8.14 0.47 30.72
C ASN A 58 9.29 0.72 29.73
N ALA A 59 10.52 1.01 30.19
CA ALA A 59 11.66 1.26 29.30
C ALA A 59 12.55 0.02 29.09
N LEU A 60 12.14 -1.14 29.57
CA LEU A 60 12.82 -2.42 29.36
C LEU A 60 12.16 -3.19 28.22
N ALA A 61 12.81 -4.24 27.76
CA ALA A 61 12.15 -5.22 26.91
C ALA A 61 11.11 -5.98 27.73
N ASN A 62 9.83 -5.74 27.45
CA ASN A 62 8.70 -6.30 28.17
C ASN A 62 8.05 -7.48 27.43
N SER A 63 7.39 -8.34 28.19
CA SER A 63 6.43 -9.32 27.68
C SER A 63 5.04 -8.97 28.20
N ILE A 64 4.13 -8.60 27.31
CA ILE A 64 2.78 -8.17 27.70
C ILE A 64 1.75 -9.13 27.11
N PHE A 65 0.94 -9.69 27.97
CA PHE A 65 -0.15 -10.59 27.61
C PHE A 65 -1.49 -9.97 27.98
N GLY A 66 -2.35 -9.79 27.00
CA GLY A 66 -3.74 -9.40 27.18
C GLY A 66 -4.60 -10.53 27.73
N ASN A 67 -5.92 -10.35 27.63
CA ASN A 67 -6.90 -11.30 28.16
C ASN A 67 -7.91 -11.72 27.06
N ALA A 68 -9.19 -11.87 27.38
CA ALA A 68 -10.22 -12.21 26.41
C ALA A 68 -11.13 -11.01 26.05
N GLY A 69 -10.80 -9.81 26.47
CA GLY A 69 -11.45 -8.56 26.10
C GLY A 69 -10.64 -7.81 25.05
N ASN A 70 -11.18 -6.72 24.53
CA ASN A 70 -10.48 -5.86 23.57
C ASN A 70 -9.42 -5.03 24.32
N ASN A 71 -8.17 -5.41 24.19
CA ASN A 71 -7.10 -4.78 24.94
C ASN A 71 -6.42 -3.65 24.15
N LEU A 72 -5.91 -2.66 24.87
CA LEU A 72 -4.94 -1.71 24.35
C LEU A 72 -3.59 -2.02 24.98
N ILE A 73 -2.61 -2.34 24.16
CA ILE A 73 -1.28 -2.74 24.61
C ILE A 73 -0.22 -1.83 24.01
N ASP A 74 0.59 -1.24 24.88
CA ASP A 74 1.70 -0.38 24.51
C ASP A 74 2.95 -0.88 25.26
N GLY A 75 3.93 -1.38 24.50
CA GLY A 75 5.18 -1.87 25.08
C GLY A 75 6.02 -0.78 25.75
N GLY A 76 5.83 0.47 25.30
CA GLY A 76 6.70 1.57 25.65
C GLY A 76 8.05 1.46 24.96
N ALA A 77 9.08 2.10 25.51
CA ALA A 77 10.40 2.00 24.93
C ALA A 77 11.03 0.64 25.23
N GLY A 78 11.59 -0.01 24.26
CA GLY A 78 12.20 -1.33 24.44
C GLY A 78 12.14 -2.13 23.16
N ALA A 79 12.40 -3.42 23.27
CA ALA A 79 12.09 -4.37 22.22
C ALA A 79 11.09 -5.37 22.85
N ASP A 80 9.82 -5.10 22.64
CA ASP A 80 8.74 -5.68 23.41
C ASP A 80 8.06 -6.84 22.68
N SER A 81 7.51 -7.78 23.44
CA SER A 81 6.69 -8.86 22.91
C SER A 81 5.27 -8.69 23.45
N MET A 82 4.33 -8.49 22.56
CA MET A 82 2.93 -8.20 22.88
C MET A 82 2.01 -9.26 22.29
N SER A 83 1.00 -9.69 23.06
CA SER A 83 -0.05 -10.60 22.61
C SER A 83 -1.36 -10.23 23.29
N GLY A 84 -2.38 -9.90 22.53
CA GLY A 84 -3.68 -9.44 23.07
C GLY A 84 -4.55 -10.55 23.59
N GLY A 85 -4.54 -11.67 22.89
CA GLY A 85 -5.38 -12.81 23.23
C GLY A 85 -6.65 -12.85 22.40
N ALA A 86 -7.78 -13.07 23.00
CA ALA A 86 -9.04 -13.02 22.26
C ALA A 86 -9.66 -11.62 22.39
N GLY A 87 -10.34 -11.14 21.36
CA GLY A 87 -10.91 -9.82 21.31
C GLY A 87 -10.31 -9.03 20.14
N ASN A 88 -10.79 -7.82 19.94
CA ASN A 88 -10.20 -6.92 18.95
C ASN A 88 -9.18 -6.01 19.65
N ASP A 89 -7.91 -6.35 19.49
CA ASP A 89 -6.84 -5.74 20.25
C ASP A 89 -6.14 -4.61 19.49
N THR A 90 -5.59 -3.69 20.23
CA THR A 90 -4.87 -2.54 19.68
C THR A 90 -3.47 -2.47 20.26
N TYR A 91 -2.47 -2.43 19.38
CA TYR A 91 -1.07 -2.40 19.74
C TYR A 91 -0.42 -1.09 19.32
N PHE A 92 0.45 -0.55 20.19
CA PHE A 92 1.35 0.54 19.85
C PHE A 92 2.77 0.02 19.70
N VAL A 93 3.41 0.38 18.58
CA VAL A 93 4.76 -0.04 18.21
C VAL A 93 5.59 1.22 17.96
N ASP A 94 6.59 1.44 18.80
CA ASP A 94 7.50 2.58 18.70
C ASP A 94 8.96 2.19 18.46
N ASN A 95 9.25 0.89 18.52
CA ASN A 95 10.58 0.33 18.31
C ASN A 95 10.55 -0.78 17.25
N ALA A 96 11.56 -0.79 16.39
CA ALA A 96 11.69 -1.82 15.35
C ALA A 96 11.94 -3.24 15.90
N GLY A 97 12.26 -3.36 17.19
CA GLY A 97 12.40 -4.64 17.87
C GLY A 97 11.10 -5.17 18.50
N ASP A 98 10.01 -4.41 18.42
CA ASP A 98 8.72 -4.84 18.94
C ASP A 98 8.10 -5.94 18.07
N VAL A 99 7.50 -6.91 18.72
CA VAL A 99 6.84 -8.04 18.07
C VAL A 99 5.43 -8.19 18.62
N VAL A 100 4.44 -8.13 17.74
CA VAL A 100 3.05 -8.46 18.05
C VAL A 100 2.78 -9.91 17.63
N ASN A 101 2.18 -10.69 18.50
CA ASN A 101 1.87 -12.09 18.27
C ASN A 101 0.37 -12.34 18.44
N GLU A 102 -0.29 -12.77 17.38
CA GLU A 102 -1.70 -13.16 17.39
C GLU A 102 -1.92 -14.58 16.88
N ASN A 103 -2.91 -15.27 17.45
CA ASN A 103 -3.32 -16.58 16.96
C ASN A 103 -4.54 -16.44 16.04
N ALA A 104 -4.71 -17.41 15.16
CA ALA A 104 -5.81 -17.41 14.21
C ALA A 104 -7.19 -17.37 14.89
N GLY A 105 -8.04 -16.42 14.47
CA GLY A 105 -9.43 -16.30 14.92
C GLY A 105 -9.60 -15.69 16.31
N GLN A 106 -8.62 -14.96 16.79
CA GLN A 106 -8.69 -14.27 18.08
C GLN A 106 -9.34 -12.89 18.01
N GLY A 107 -9.55 -12.33 16.81
CA GLY A 107 -10.22 -11.03 16.68
C GLY A 107 -10.03 -10.39 15.33
N SER A 108 -10.16 -9.08 15.31
CA SER A 108 -9.70 -8.18 14.25
C SER A 108 -8.83 -7.12 14.92
N ASP A 109 -7.53 -7.22 14.67
CA ASP A 109 -6.51 -6.59 15.46
C ASP A 109 -5.80 -5.47 14.72
N ALA A 110 -5.36 -4.43 15.43
CA ALA A 110 -4.78 -3.25 14.84
C ALA A 110 -3.43 -2.88 15.47
N VAL A 111 -2.44 -2.61 14.62
CA VAL A 111 -1.15 -2.07 15.02
C VAL A 111 -1.03 -0.61 14.61
N PHE A 112 -0.66 0.23 15.54
CA PHE A 112 -0.31 1.64 15.36
C PHE A 112 1.20 1.79 15.50
N ALA A 113 1.90 2.01 14.38
CA ALA A 113 3.36 2.03 14.36
C ALA A 113 3.92 3.42 14.07
N SER A 114 4.84 3.89 14.89
CA SER A 114 5.62 5.11 14.65
C SER A 114 6.99 4.85 14.01
N VAL A 115 7.26 3.60 13.64
CA VAL A 115 8.44 3.10 12.94
C VAL A 115 8.02 2.27 11.72
N ASN A 116 8.97 1.91 10.85
CA ASN A 116 8.70 0.92 9.79
C ASN A 116 8.23 -0.38 10.41
N TYR A 117 7.11 -0.90 9.90
CA TYR A 117 6.53 -2.11 10.47
C TYR A 117 5.92 -3.03 9.43
N GLY A 118 6.07 -4.33 9.65
CA GLY A 118 5.39 -5.37 8.89
C GLY A 118 4.48 -6.17 9.81
N LEU A 119 3.22 -6.32 9.41
CA LEU A 119 2.24 -7.10 10.15
C LEU A 119 2.68 -8.56 10.29
N THR A 120 2.69 -9.05 11.50
CA THR A 120 2.79 -10.48 11.78
C THR A 120 1.49 -11.20 11.37
N ALA A 121 1.49 -12.52 11.38
CA ALA A 121 0.31 -13.31 11.01
C ALA A 121 -0.90 -12.99 11.90
N ASN A 122 -2.11 -13.06 11.32
CA ASN A 122 -3.40 -12.90 12.01
C ASN A 122 -3.69 -11.48 12.52
N ILE A 123 -3.08 -10.46 11.94
CA ILE A 123 -3.39 -9.06 12.19
C ILE A 123 -3.92 -8.45 10.89
N GLU A 124 -5.00 -7.68 10.97
CA GLU A 124 -5.72 -7.16 9.82
C GLU A 124 -5.42 -5.70 9.51
N THR A 125 -5.02 -4.91 10.51
CA THR A 125 -4.89 -3.47 10.32
C THR A 125 -3.52 -2.93 10.74
N LEU A 126 -2.91 -2.10 9.87
CA LEU A 126 -1.72 -1.30 10.17
C LEU A 126 -2.03 0.17 9.99
N VAL A 127 -1.67 0.98 10.97
CA VAL A 127 -1.75 2.44 10.91
C VAL A 127 -0.37 3.04 11.18
N LEU A 128 0.25 3.63 10.18
CA LEU A 128 1.51 4.36 10.35
C LEU A 128 1.23 5.72 10.98
N GLN A 129 1.97 6.06 12.01
CA GLN A 129 1.75 7.27 12.81
C GLN A 129 2.79 8.36 12.54
N GLY A 130 2.42 9.60 12.82
CA GLY A 130 3.33 10.75 12.71
C GLY A 130 3.38 11.37 11.32
N GLY A 131 4.55 11.83 10.90
CA GLY A 131 4.76 12.46 9.59
C GLY A 131 6.11 12.11 8.99
N ALA A 132 6.76 11.06 9.46
CA ALA A 132 8.00 10.54 8.87
C ALA A 132 7.69 9.67 7.66
N ASP A 133 8.65 9.54 6.75
CA ASP A 133 8.59 8.60 5.64
C ASP A 133 8.75 7.17 6.17
N LEU A 134 7.64 6.46 6.28
CA LEU A 134 7.60 5.12 6.86
C LEU A 134 7.25 4.05 5.82
N GLN A 135 7.62 2.83 6.13
CA GLN A 135 7.28 1.64 5.36
C GLN A 135 6.29 0.78 6.15
N GLY A 136 5.19 0.40 5.50
CA GLY A 136 4.17 -0.48 6.02
C GLY A 136 3.99 -1.71 5.15
N PHE A 137 4.09 -2.90 5.76
CA PHE A 137 3.93 -4.16 5.06
C PHE A 137 2.78 -4.96 5.68
N GLY A 138 1.88 -5.45 4.85
CA GLY A 138 0.85 -6.39 5.22
C GLY A 138 1.38 -7.82 5.41
N ASN A 139 0.47 -8.75 5.56
CA ASN A 139 0.76 -10.18 5.68
C ASN A 139 0.06 -10.98 4.56
N THR A 140 -0.47 -12.16 4.84
CA THR A 140 -1.18 -12.99 3.83
C THR A 140 -2.70 -12.95 3.95
N LEU A 141 -3.21 -12.08 4.80
CA LEU A 141 -4.64 -11.83 4.94
C LEU A 141 -5.03 -10.60 4.12
N ALA A 142 -6.32 -10.38 3.93
CA ALA A 142 -6.83 -9.10 3.47
C ALA A 142 -6.59 -8.03 4.55
N ASN A 143 -5.64 -7.13 4.30
CA ASN A 143 -5.22 -6.10 5.23
C ASN A 143 -5.83 -4.73 4.91
N SER A 144 -5.92 -3.89 5.94
CA SER A 144 -6.17 -2.45 5.79
C SER A 144 -4.95 -1.68 6.28
N ILE A 145 -4.24 -1.00 5.38
CA ILE A 145 -3.00 -0.28 5.70
C ILE A 145 -3.21 1.21 5.48
N PHE A 146 -2.96 1.98 6.51
CA PHE A 146 -3.07 3.43 6.48
C PHE A 146 -1.69 4.06 6.69
N GLY A 147 -1.24 4.82 5.72
CA GLY A 147 -0.07 5.68 5.81
C GLY A 147 -0.30 6.91 6.68
N ASN A 148 0.65 7.81 6.66
CA ASN A 148 0.63 9.02 7.47
C ASN A 148 0.72 10.30 6.60
N ALA A 149 1.47 11.31 7.00
CA ALA A 149 1.67 12.55 6.23
C ALA A 149 3.08 12.62 5.58
N GLY A 150 3.87 11.57 5.66
CA GLY A 150 5.16 11.42 4.98
C GLY A 150 5.02 10.62 3.69
N ASN A 151 6.11 10.49 2.94
CA ASN A 151 6.14 9.66 1.73
C ASN A 151 6.26 8.19 2.15
N ASN A 152 5.17 7.47 2.10
CA ASN A 152 5.12 6.10 2.57
C ASN A 152 5.41 5.08 1.46
N LEU A 153 5.98 3.95 1.85
CA LEU A 153 6.00 2.76 1.02
C LEU A 153 5.03 1.76 1.65
N ILE A 154 4.01 1.36 0.91
CA ILE A 154 2.96 0.47 1.37
C ILE A 154 2.90 -0.75 0.46
N ASP A 155 3.01 -1.92 1.06
CA ASP A 155 2.92 -3.21 0.38
C ASP A 155 1.86 -4.04 1.12
N GLY A 156 0.75 -4.33 0.46
CA GLY A 156 -0.34 -5.13 1.04
C GLY A 156 0.08 -6.56 1.35
N GLY A 157 1.05 -7.08 0.60
CA GLY A 157 1.38 -8.49 0.60
C GLY A 157 0.34 -9.29 -0.18
N ALA A 158 0.20 -10.58 0.15
CA ALA A 158 -0.81 -11.39 -0.53
C ALA A 158 -2.18 -11.21 0.13
N GLY A 159 -3.21 -11.09 -0.68
CA GLY A 159 -4.58 -10.90 -0.20
C GLY A 159 -5.34 -9.92 -1.08
N ALA A 160 -6.50 -9.52 -0.64
CA ALA A 160 -7.24 -8.43 -1.27
C ALA A 160 -7.20 -7.23 -0.30
N ASP A 161 -6.20 -6.37 -0.50
CA ASP A 161 -5.80 -5.37 0.47
C ASP A 161 -6.41 -4.00 0.20
N THR A 162 -6.55 -3.19 1.24
CA THR A 162 -6.93 -1.79 1.13
C THR A 162 -5.78 -0.92 1.65
N MET A 163 -5.22 -0.10 0.79
CA MET A 163 -4.07 0.77 1.06
C MET A 163 -4.44 2.23 0.90
N VAL A 164 -4.11 3.04 1.87
CA VAL A 164 -4.35 4.48 1.91
C VAL A 164 -3.05 5.18 2.28
N GLY A 165 -2.46 5.97 1.40
CA GLY A 165 -1.16 6.62 1.66
C GLY A 165 -1.24 7.79 2.63
N GLY A 166 -2.19 8.65 2.40
CA GLY A 166 -2.40 9.83 3.24
C GLY A 166 -1.99 11.13 2.57
N LEU A 167 -1.06 11.84 3.10
CA LEU A 167 -0.38 12.97 2.44
C LEU A 167 1.05 12.55 2.14
N GLY A 168 1.65 13.14 1.11
CA GLY A 168 3.01 12.82 0.69
C GLY A 168 3.02 12.15 -0.67
N ASN A 169 4.19 11.83 -1.18
CA ASN A 169 4.32 11.07 -2.42
C ASN A 169 4.49 9.60 -2.06
N ASP A 170 3.39 8.84 -2.17
CA ASP A 170 3.32 7.49 -1.68
C ASP A 170 3.63 6.45 -2.78
N THR A 171 4.15 5.32 -2.36
CA THR A 171 4.49 4.21 -3.25
C THR A 171 3.77 2.95 -2.78
N TYR A 172 2.99 2.37 -3.69
CA TYR A 172 2.21 1.17 -3.43
C TYR A 172 2.74 -0.02 -4.20
N PHE A 173 2.79 -1.19 -3.56
CA PHE A 173 3.00 -2.46 -4.22
C PHE A 173 1.69 -3.23 -4.24
N VAL A 174 1.29 -3.66 -5.44
CA VAL A 174 0.02 -4.35 -5.73
C VAL A 174 0.34 -5.66 -6.42
N ASP A 175 -0.01 -6.78 -5.83
CA ASP A 175 0.21 -8.11 -6.40
C ASP A 175 -1.09 -8.83 -6.79
N ASP A 176 -2.24 -8.39 -6.29
CA ASP A 176 -3.58 -8.90 -6.63
C ASP A 176 -4.43 -7.81 -7.30
N GLY A 177 -5.15 -8.17 -8.36
CA GLY A 177 -6.09 -7.26 -9.03
C GLY A 177 -7.31 -6.86 -8.18
N LEU A 178 -7.48 -7.43 -6.99
CA LEU A 178 -8.51 -7.07 -6.01
C LEU A 178 -8.01 -6.04 -4.98
N ASP A 179 -6.73 -5.72 -4.99
CA ASP A 179 -6.18 -4.68 -4.13
C ASP A 179 -6.79 -3.32 -4.47
N GLN A 180 -7.01 -2.54 -3.45
CA GLN A 180 -7.56 -1.20 -3.55
C GLN A 180 -6.56 -0.18 -3.02
N VAL A 181 -6.15 0.75 -3.88
CA VAL A 181 -5.40 1.94 -3.48
C VAL A 181 -6.37 3.11 -3.42
N ILE A 182 -6.35 3.87 -2.34
CA ILE A 182 -7.25 5.02 -2.13
C ILE A 182 -6.40 6.26 -1.86
N GLU A 183 -6.55 7.26 -2.75
CA GLU A 183 -5.89 8.55 -2.62
C GLU A 183 -6.86 9.72 -2.58
N ASN A 184 -6.51 10.74 -1.81
CA ASN A 184 -7.27 11.96 -1.69
C ASN A 184 -6.80 13.01 -2.70
N VAL A 185 -7.68 13.94 -3.04
CA VAL A 185 -7.34 15.06 -3.94
C VAL A 185 -6.20 15.89 -3.35
N GLY A 186 -5.09 15.99 -4.08
CA GLY A 186 -3.93 16.79 -3.70
C GLY A 186 -3.11 16.17 -2.56
N ALA A 187 -3.19 14.87 -2.40
CA ALA A 187 -2.42 14.11 -1.41
C ALA A 187 -0.92 14.05 -1.77
N GLY A 188 -0.59 13.99 -3.05
CA GLY A 188 0.80 13.93 -3.50
C GLY A 188 0.95 13.67 -4.99
N ASN A 189 2.09 13.10 -5.37
CA ASN A 189 2.30 12.41 -6.62
C ASN A 189 2.61 10.95 -6.29
N ASP A 190 1.65 10.09 -6.56
CA ASP A 190 1.61 8.75 -6.04
C ASP A 190 1.89 7.71 -7.13
N ALA A 191 2.54 6.61 -6.75
CA ALA A 191 2.98 5.60 -7.69
C ALA A 191 2.55 4.19 -7.26
N ILE A 192 1.99 3.45 -8.21
CA ILE A 192 1.64 2.03 -8.03
C ILE A 192 2.61 1.17 -8.86
N PHE A 193 3.25 0.23 -8.19
CA PHE A 193 4.04 -0.85 -8.79
C PHE A 193 3.22 -2.13 -8.73
N THR A 194 2.91 -2.74 -9.89
CA THR A 194 2.03 -3.91 -9.92
C THR A 194 2.58 -5.07 -10.71
N THR A 195 2.28 -6.28 -10.25
CA THR A 195 2.46 -7.53 -11.00
C THR A 195 1.15 -8.09 -11.57
N ALA A 196 0.04 -7.38 -11.39
CA ALA A 196 -1.30 -7.72 -11.87
C ALA A 196 -1.81 -6.76 -12.94
N HIS A 197 -2.92 -7.10 -13.61
CA HIS A 197 -3.70 -6.12 -14.37
C HIS A 197 -4.27 -5.08 -13.39
N PHE A 198 -4.05 -3.80 -13.66
CA PHE A 198 -4.49 -2.77 -12.73
C PHE A 198 -5.08 -1.54 -13.42
N VAL A 199 -6.09 -0.97 -12.76
CA VAL A 199 -6.72 0.30 -13.14
C VAL A 199 -6.41 1.31 -12.05
N LEU A 200 -5.76 2.42 -12.42
CA LEU A 200 -5.43 3.47 -11.46
C LEU A 200 -6.67 4.02 -10.76
N SER A 201 -6.61 4.07 -9.46
CA SER A 201 -7.58 4.80 -8.65
C SER A 201 -7.52 6.30 -8.96
N ALA A 202 -8.59 7.02 -8.63
CA ALA A 202 -8.56 8.48 -8.73
C ALA A 202 -7.41 9.06 -7.88
N ASN A 203 -6.82 10.14 -8.36
CA ASN A 203 -5.73 10.89 -7.71
C ASN A 203 -4.39 10.15 -7.60
N VAL A 204 -4.16 9.10 -8.39
CA VAL A 204 -2.85 8.45 -8.57
C VAL A 204 -2.30 8.81 -9.94
N GLU A 205 -1.03 9.17 -10.05
CA GLU A 205 -0.42 9.68 -11.27
C GLU A 205 0.42 8.65 -12.01
N THR A 206 0.99 7.67 -11.31
CA THR A 206 1.96 6.76 -11.93
C THR A 206 1.58 5.29 -11.75
N LEU A 207 1.67 4.53 -12.85
CA LEU A 207 1.55 3.07 -12.87
C LEU A 207 2.81 2.45 -13.47
N VAL A 208 3.41 1.52 -12.76
CA VAL A 208 4.58 0.76 -13.21
C VAL A 208 4.27 -0.73 -13.15
N GLN A 209 4.16 -1.37 -14.30
CA GLN A 209 4.01 -2.82 -14.37
C GLN A 209 5.35 -3.52 -14.19
N GLN A 210 5.38 -4.53 -13.37
CA GLN A 210 6.60 -5.29 -13.04
C GLN A 210 6.58 -6.70 -13.65
N GLY A 211 7.77 -7.31 -13.72
CA GLY A 211 7.93 -8.68 -14.22
C GLY A 211 7.93 -8.78 -15.74
N SER A 212 7.33 -9.86 -16.27
CA SER A 212 7.34 -10.17 -17.71
C SER A 212 6.01 -10.78 -18.19
N ALA A 213 4.97 -10.73 -17.38
CA ALA A 213 3.64 -11.18 -17.79
C ALA A 213 3.00 -10.14 -18.73
N ASP A 214 2.10 -10.61 -19.59
CA ASP A 214 1.28 -9.74 -20.43
C ASP A 214 0.23 -9.06 -19.54
N LEU A 215 0.39 -7.77 -19.26
CA LEU A 215 -0.46 -7.03 -18.32
C LEU A 215 -1.25 -5.92 -19.00
N GLY A 216 -2.43 -5.63 -18.46
CA GLY A 216 -3.20 -4.43 -18.75
C GLY A 216 -2.96 -3.35 -17.70
N GLY A 217 -2.63 -2.14 -18.15
CA GLY A 217 -2.50 -0.94 -17.33
C GLY A 217 -3.46 0.13 -17.82
N THR A 218 -4.38 0.56 -16.96
CA THR A 218 -5.35 1.60 -17.31
C THR A 218 -5.20 2.79 -16.35
N GLY A 219 -5.10 3.98 -16.91
CA GLY A 219 -5.04 5.25 -16.19
C GLY A 219 -6.38 5.71 -15.62
N ASN A 220 -6.42 6.95 -15.24
CA ASN A 220 -7.63 7.61 -14.73
C ASN A 220 -7.93 8.90 -15.53
N ALA A 221 -8.51 9.93 -14.92
CA ALA A 221 -8.82 11.19 -15.62
C ALA A 221 -7.72 12.26 -15.48
N LEU A 222 -6.62 11.95 -14.81
CA LEU A 222 -5.46 12.83 -14.66
C LEU A 222 -4.45 12.56 -15.77
N ALA A 223 -3.46 13.44 -15.91
CA ALA A 223 -2.27 13.15 -16.70
C ALA A 223 -1.45 12.06 -16.00
N ASN A 224 -1.47 10.85 -16.55
CA ASN A 224 -0.79 9.70 -15.99
C ASN A 224 0.54 9.38 -16.68
N ALA A 225 1.46 8.76 -15.95
CA ALA A 225 2.63 8.11 -16.51
C ALA A 225 2.47 6.58 -16.33
N ILE A 226 2.34 5.85 -17.44
CA ILE A 226 2.11 4.40 -17.43
C ILE A 226 3.28 3.70 -18.10
N PHE A 227 3.92 2.81 -17.36
CA PHE A 227 5.05 2.03 -17.82
C PHE A 227 4.67 0.55 -17.83
N GLY A 228 4.73 -0.06 -19.02
CA GLY A 228 4.65 -1.50 -19.21
C GLY A 228 5.89 -2.21 -18.66
N ASN A 229 5.87 -3.53 -18.71
CA ASN A 229 7.00 -4.37 -18.33
C ASN A 229 7.72 -4.95 -19.58
N SER A 230 8.21 -6.18 -19.53
CA SER A 230 8.83 -6.84 -20.69
C SER A 230 7.89 -7.83 -21.41
N GLY A 231 6.65 -7.93 -21.01
CA GLY A 231 5.58 -8.70 -21.68
C GLY A 231 4.83 -7.87 -22.71
N ASN A 232 3.83 -8.45 -23.37
CA ASN A 232 2.96 -7.74 -24.31
C ASN A 232 1.86 -7.00 -23.51
N ASN A 233 2.05 -5.72 -23.29
CA ASN A 233 1.17 -4.93 -22.45
C ASN A 233 0.03 -4.28 -23.23
N THR A 234 -1.07 -4.01 -22.54
CA THR A 234 -2.13 -3.16 -23.05
C THR A 234 -2.20 -1.91 -22.17
N LEU A 235 -1.86 -0.75 -22.73
CA LEU A 235 -1.77 0.50 -22.01
C LEU A 235 -2.85 1.46 -22.49
N ASP A 236 -3.67 1.93 -21.56
CA ASP A 236 -4.79 2.83 -21.80
C ASP A 236 -4.70 4.00 -20.81
N GLY A 237 -4.34 5.20 -21.27
CA GLY A 237 -4.24 6.40 -20.44
C GLY A 237 -5.58 6.91 -19.94
N GLN A 238 -6.68 6.58 -20.64
CA GLN A 238 -8.02 7.16 -20.46
C GLN A 238 -8.05 8.64 -20.80
N GLY A 239 -8.24 9.51 -19.85
CA GLY A 239 -8.32 10.96 -20.07
C GLY A 239 -7.22 11.69 -19.33
N GLY A 240 -6.73 12.73 -19.93
CA GLY A 240 -5.57 13.46 -19.45
C GLY A 240 -4.65 13.79 -20.62
N ALA A 241 -3.41 14.11 -20.33
CA ALA A 241 -2.33 14.15 -21.31
C ALA A 241 -1.28 13.16 -20.81
N ASP A 242 -1.41 11.92 -21.25
CA ASP A 242 -0.75 10.77 -20.65
C ASP A 242 0.60 10.48 -21.31
N ILE A 243 1.50 9.88 -20.54
CA ILE A 243 2.80 9.37 -21.02
C ILE A 243 2.78 7.86 -20.93
N LEU A 244 2.82 7.19 -22.08
CA LEU A 244 2.75 5.75 -22.21
C LEU A 244 4.10 5.21 -22.71
N THR A 245 4.65 4.24 -22.00
CA THR A 245 5.90 3.55 -22.35
C THR A 245 5.65 2.05 -22.32
N GLY A 246 5.75 1.38 -23.47
CA GLY A 246 5.53 -0.07 -23.57
C GLY A 246 6.67 -0.88 -23.00
N ASN A 247 7.90 -0.40 -23.12
CA ASN A 247 9.17 -1.08 -22.90
C ASN A 247 9.41 -2.20 -23.94
N ALA A 248 9.61 -3.43 -23.50
CA ALA A 248 9.86 -4.53 -24.41
C ALA A 248 8.61 -5.42 -24.51
N GLY A 249 8.35 -5.90 -25.69
CA GLY A 249 7.15 -6.70 -25.97
C GLY A 249 6.54 -6.30 -27.31
N ASN A 250 5.33 -6.78 -27.54
CA ASN A 250 4.47 -6.28 -28.60
C ASN A 250 3.26 -5.63 -27.90
N ASP A 251 3.35 -4.31 -27.70
CA ASP A 251 2.44 -3.60 -26.84
C ASP A 251 1.24 -3.03 -27.59
N THR A 252 0.15 -2.85 -26.92
CA THR A 252 -1.06 -2.22 -27.47
C THR A 252 -1.35 -0.93 -26.73
N PHE A 253 -1.28 0.19 -27.39
CA PHE A 253 -1.65 1.49 -26.87
C PHE A 253 -3.10 1.80 -27.27
N VAL A 254 -3.95 2.05 -26.29
CA VAL A 254 -5.38 2.28 -26.48
C VAL A 254 -5.70 3.75 -26.32
N PHE A 255 -6.44 4.31 -27.29
CA PHE A 255 -6.85 5.71 -27.32
C PHE A 255 -8.35 5.83 -27.50
N HIS A 256 -9.00 6.65 -26.69
CA HIS A 256 -10.44 6.91 -26.76
C HIS A 256 -10.75 8.27 -27.37
N ALA A 257 -11.80 8.33 -28.20
CA ALA A 257 -12.20 9.56 -28.88
C ALA A 257 -12.46 10.72 -27.91
N GLY A 258 -11.74 11.83 -28.09
CA GLY A 258 -11.84 13.03 -27.25
C GLY A 258 -11.12 12.94 -25.90
N GLN A 259 -10.40 11.87 -25.64
CA GLN A 259 -9.60 11.68 -24.43
C GLN A 259 -8.09 11.67 -24.71
N ALA A 260 -7.69 11.25 -25.89
CA ALA A 260 -6.28 11.05 -26.26
C ALA A 260 -5.54 12.33 -26.74
N ASN A 261 -6.15 13.49 -26.62
CA ASN A 261 -5.50 14.71 -27.05
C ASN A 261 -4.40 15.16 -26.09
N GLY A 262 -3.17 15.09 -26.55
CA GLY A 262 -1.98 15.42 -25.76
C GLY A 262 -1.22 14.21 -25.24
N ASP A 263 -1.69 13.01 -25.51
CA ASP A 263 -1.00 11.79 -25.13
C ASP A 263 0.34 11.63 -25.85
N THR A 264 1.26 11.01 -25.15
CA THR A 264 2.61 10.75 -25.62
C THR A 264 2.94 9.28 -25.50
N VAL A 265 3.32 8.64 -26.62
CA VAL A 265 3.93 7.32 -26.64
C VAL A 265 5.44 7.48 -26.79
N VAL A 266 6.20 6.87 -25.87
CA VAL A 266 7.64 7.12 -25.78
C VAL A 266 8.45 6.25 -26.72
N ASP A 267 8.09 4.98 -26.88
CA ASP A 267 8.94 3.94 -27.46
C ASP A 267 8.26 3.05 -28.49
N PHE A 268 7.21 3.52 -29.15
CA PHE A 268 6.46 2.76 -30.15
C PHE A 268 7.39 2.10 -31.20
N ALA A 269 7.32 0.79 -31.30
CA ALA A 269 8.06 0.00 -32.26
C ALA A 269 7.13 -0.72 -33.21
N GLY A 270 6.44 0.03 -34.07
CA GLY A 270 5.66 -0.50 -35.17
C GLY A 270 6.56 -1.24 -36.18
N ASN A 271 6.02 -2.25 -36.83
CA ASN A 271 6.79 -3.12 -37.70
C ASN A 271 6.03 -3.54 -38.96
N GLY A 272 4.95 -2.89 -39.24
CA GLY A 272 4.09 -3.25 -40.35
C GLY A 272 3.50 -4.63 -40.21
N ALA A 273 3.79 -5.54 -41.14
CA ALA A 273 3.22 -6.89 -41.12
C ALA A 273 3.91 -7.90 -40.18
N ALA A 274 5.00 -7.51 -39.51
CA ALA A 274 5.69 -8.37 -38.53
C ALA A 274 5.10 -8.19 -37.11
N ALA A 275 5.60 -8.89 -36.07
CA ALA A 275 5.17 -8.69 -34.70
C ALA A 275 5.83 -7.43 -34.08
N GLY A 276 5.08 -6.57 -33.43
CA GLY A 276 5.49 -5.30 -32.82
C GLY A 276 4.33 -4.61 -32.14
N ASP A 277 4.53 -3.36 -31.79
CA ASP A 277 3.50 -2.55 -31.13
C ASP A 277 2.33 -2.22 -32.04
N SER A 278 1.19 -2.00 -31.43
CA SER A 278 -0.06 -1.66 -32.10
C SER A 278 -0.81 -0.51 -31.42
N LEU A 279 -1.61 0.21 -32.21
CA LEU A 279 -2.47 1.29 -31.73
C LEU A 279 -3.93 0.85 -31.90
N GLN A 280 -4.73 1.05 -30.86
CA GLN A 280 -6.16 0.79 -30.90
C GLN A 280 -6.94 2.08 -30.64
N PHE A 281 -7.70 2.52 -31.63
CA PHE A 281 -8.53 3.72 -31.54
C PHE A 281 -10.00 3.35 -31.33
N VAL A 282 -10.55 3.71 -30.16
CA VAL A 282 -11.87 3.29 -29.70
C VAL A 282 -12.86 4.46 -29.74
N GLY A 283 -14.04 4.24 -30.36
CA GLY A 283 -15.12 5.21 -30.33
C GLY A 283 -14.97 6.40 -31.27
N TYR A 284 -14.01 6.39 -32.17
CA TYR A 284 -13.80 7.48 -33.14
C TYR A 284 -14.85 7.49 -34.29
N GLY A 285 -15.55 6.39 -34.46
CA GLY A 285 -16.66 6.26 -35.39
C GLY A 285 -16.23 6.06 -36.86
N PRO A 286 -17.21 5.76 -37.72
CA PRO A 286 -16.92 5.46 -39.13
C PRO A 286 -16.40 6.69 -39.89
N GLY A 287 -15.33 6.47 -40.66
CA GLY A 287 -14.67 7.52 -41.44
C GLY A 287 -13.63 8.34 -40.69
N ALA A 288 -13.29 7.93 -39.45
CA ALA A 288 -12.12 8.47 -38.78
C ALA A 288 -10.83 8.15 -39.56
N THR A 289 -9.86 9.05 -39.47
CA THR A 289 -8.57 8.89 -40.16
C THR A 289 -7.44 9.21 -39.21
N PHE A 290 -6.37 8.42 -39.29
CA PHE A 290 -5.14 8.67 -38.56
C PHE A 290 -4.06 9.13 -39.51
N THR A 291 -3.53 10.33 -39.33
CA THR A 291 -2.66 11.00 -40.27
C THR A 291 -1.45 11.64 -39.59
N ASN A 292 -0.31 11.53 -40.25
CA ASN A 292 0.92 12.17 -39.78
C ASN A 292 0.84 13.69 -39.98
N ILE A 293 1.23 14.48 -38.98
CA ILE A 293 1.35 15.93 -39.03
C ILE A 293 2.80 16.34 -39.27
N ASP A 294 3.72 15.76 -38.52
CA ASP A 294 5.16 16.00 -38.59
C ASP A 294 5.96 14.78 -38.05
N ALA A 295 7.24 14.96 -37.79
CA ALA A 295 8.12 13.84 -37.39
C ALA A 295 7.66 13.08 -36.14
N THR A 296 6.93 13.73 -35.23
CA THR A 296 6.54 13.17 -33.95
C THR A 296 5.05 13.23 -33.65
N HIS A 297 4.28 14.03 -34.40
CA HIS A 297 2.87 14.22 -34.12
C HIS A 297 1.99 13.53 -35.18
N TRP A 298 1.00 12.79 -34.67
CA TRP A 298 -0.04 12.15 -35.43
C TRP A 298 -1.41 12.61 -34.97
N GLN A 299 -2.37 12.71 -35.88
CA GLN A 299 -3.70 13.22 -35.59
C GLN A 299 -4.76 12.21 -35.99
N VAL A 300 -5.69 11.94 -35.08
CA VAL A 300 -6.92 11.22 -35.38
C VAL A 300 -8.01 12.23 -35.65
N ASN A 301 -8.52 12.26 -36.90
CA ASN A 301 -9.65 13.10 -37.26
C ASN A 301 -10.94 12.29 -37.20
N TYR A 302 -11.98 12.82 -36.60
CA TYR A 302 -13.28 12.16 -36.47
C TYR A 302 -14.44 13.16 -36.54
N ASN A 303 -15.68 12.71 -36.48
CA ASN A 303 -16.87 13.56 -36.65
C ASN A 303 -16.84 14.35 -37.99
N ALA A 304 -16.50 13.67 -39.10
CA ALA A 304 -16.31 14.27 -40.40
C ALA A 304 -15.29 15.43 -40.43
N GLY A 305 -14.26 15.35 -39.58
CA GLY A 305 -13.19 16.34 -39.46
C GLY A 305 -13.50 17.52 -38.53
N ALA A 306 -14.63 17.50 -37.83
CA ALA A 306 -14.99 18.56 -36.88
C ALA A 306 -14.26 18.42 -35.51
N SER A 307 -13.70 17.26 -35.21
CA SER A 307 -12.94 16.98 -34.00
C SER A 307 -11.65 16.25 -34.32
N HIS A 308 -10.66 16.43 -33.49
CA HIS A 308 -9.39 15.68 -33.59
C HIS A 308 -8.69 15.54 -32.25
N ASP A 309 -7.91 14.48 -32.13
CA ASP A 309 -6.96 14.25 -31.04
C ASP A 309 -5.55 14.18 -31.64
N VAL A 310 -4.57 14.75 -30.97
CA VAL A 310 -3.16 14.73 -31.37
C VAL A 310 -2.35 13.91 -30.40
N ILE A 311 -1.64 12.91 -30.94
CA ILE A 311 -0.79 11.99 -30.19
C ILE A 311 0.66 12.22 -30.60
N THR A 312 1.54 12.26 -29.61
CA THR A 312 2.98 12.44 -29.82
C THR A 312 3.71 11.11 -29.72
N PHE A 313 4.58 10.82 -30.68
CA PHE A 313 5.51 9.69 -30.66
C PHE A 313 6.93 10.22 -30.55
N THR A 314 7.53 10.16 -29.34
CA THR A 314 8.82 10.84 -29.08
C THR A 314 9.99 10.24 -29.83
N ASN A 315 9.92 8.96 -30.20
CA ASN A 315 10.93 8.26 -30.97
C ASN A 315 10.81 8.44 -32.49
N ALA A 316 9.96 9.36 -32.95
CA ALA A 316 9.68 9.60 -34.37
C ALA A 316 9.32 8.29 -35.13
N ALA A 317 8.45 7.50 -34.57
CA ALA A 317 8.07 6.17 -35.06
C ALA A 317 7.51 6.23 -36.49
N SER A 318 7.89 5.26 -37.29
CA SER A 318 7.25 5.02 -38.58
C SER A 318 6.01 4.16 -38.34
N ILE A 319 4.83 4.71 -38.58
CA ILE A 319 3.55 4.04 -38.39
C ILE A 319 2.90 3.81 -39.75
N ASP A 320 2.51 2.60 -40.04
CA ASP A 320 1.79 2.23 -41.24
C ASP A 320 0.35 1.72 -40.96
N ALA A 321 -0.41 1.43 -42.01
CA ALA A 321 -1.81 1.06 -41.87
C ALA A 321 -2.04 -0.32 -41.17
N THR A 322 -1.00 -1.12 -40.96
CA THR A 322 -1.08 -2.40 -40.28
C THR A 322 -0.80 -2.28 -38.79
N ASP A 323 -0.23 -1.16 -38.36
CA ASP A 323 0.12 -0.89 -36.94
C ASP A 323 -1.08 -0.38 -36.14
N PHE A 324 -2.23 -0.06 -36.76
CA PHE A 324 -3.37 0.47 -36.04
C PHE A 324 -4.72 -0.06 -36.50
N ILE A 325 -5.70 -0.05 -35.56
CA ILE A 325 -7.10 -0.36 -35.85
C ILE A 325 -8.00 0.78 -35.32
N LEU A 326 -9.05 1.08 -36.09
CA LEU A 326 -10.13 1.99 -35.68
C LEU A 326 -11.38 1.16 -35.39
N VAL A 327 -11.87 1.14 -34.14
CA VAL A 327 -12.97 0.31 -33.64
C VAL A 327 -14.11 1.14 -33.04
#